data_78787d4addad7c55da1fd5d528d2aceb
#
_entry.id   78787d4addad7c55da1fd5d528d2aceb
#
_cell.length_a   1.000
_cell.length_b   1.000
_cell.length_c   1.000
_cell.angle_alpha   90.00
_cell.angle_beta   90.00
_cell.angle_gamma   90.00
#
_symmetry.space_group_name_H-M   'P 1'
#
loop_
_entity.id
_entity.type
_entity.pdbx_description
1 polymer ?
#
loop_
_entity_poly.entity_id
_entity_poly.type
_entity_poly.pdbx_seq_one_letter_code
_entity_poly.pdbx_strand_id
1 'polypeptide(L)'
;MSTETAAKLPYWVRGDTNAFFGFGVNVLVNVLTLTGLCIGVIKMPPGDVFGIVLPALGIALVAGNIYYTYLARRLAAKENRTNVTAMPYGPSVPHMFIVIFVIMLPIYLRTKDPIQAWTAGIAWAFIIGVIVLIGAFVGPYIRKYAPKAAMLGTLAGISITFISMNPAGNMFKAAWIALPVFALLLIGLLTDIKLPFNFPIGLAALLIGTAIGWIGGAMSAPDVTAAAKDIAFAFPHLKFDLLIDGLKDMAPLLATAIPLGVYNFTEAMTNVESAATAGDRYNLRSVLLADGAGAVIGSCLGSPFPPAVYVGHPGWKAAGGRTGYSMATGVVIALLCFFGLFGLLGAIFPTAAIVPILLYIGLLIGAQAFQATPRAHAAAVVAALVPNIAQWVTGMMDNALSAAGTSAAQVGTDALAGAGVVYDGLKTLGEGAILAGLVLGAIVAFIIDKRFWHAAIFAGSGAVLTFVGLIHAAKVQWNANGQVTLGYLFLAVVCVLFALTKPAPREPDAEELKLLAEEFEGNTFTEAPEGGVPVPAKA
;
A
#
# COMPACT_ATOMS: atom_id res chain seq x y z
N MET A 1 -43.19 -25.48 4.39
CA MET A 1 -41.95 -24.76 4.06
C MET A 1 -41.36 -24.27 5.36
N SER A 2 -40.38 -24.99 5.91
CA SER A 2 -39.67 -24.55 7.11
C SER A 2 -38.84 -23.34 6.71
N THR A 3 -39.07 -22.20 7.33
CA THR A 3 -38.17 -21.03 7.27
C THR A 3 -36.84 -21.45 7.91
N GLU A 4 -35.90 -21.95 7.09
CA GLU A 4 -34.51 -22.10 7.52
C GLU A 4 -34.00 -20.72 7.98
N THR A 5 -33.82 -20.58 9.28
CA THR A 5 -33.25 -19.38 9.88
C THR A 5 -31.81 -19.25 9.37
N ALA A 6 -31.56 -18.23 8.55
CA ALA A 6 -30.24 -17.92 8.02
C ALA A 6 -29.18 -17.89 9.14
N ALA A 7 -28.01 -18.50 8.92
CA ALA A 7 -26.95 -18.58 9.91
C ALA A 7 -26.54 -17.18 10.39
N LYS A 8 -26.75 -16.90 11.68
CA LYS A 8 -26.37 -15.62 12.29
C LYS A 8 -24.97 -15.72 12.84
N LEU A 9 -24.03 -14.95 12.28
CA LEU A 9 -22.69 -14.77 12.85
C LEU A 9 -22.78 -14.11 14.24
N PRO A 10 -22.13 -14.66 15.28
CA PRO A 10 -21.96 -13.97 16.56
C PRO A 10 -21.27 -12.61 16.36
N TYR A 11 -21.54 -11.65 17.23
CA TYR A 11 -20.83 -10.36 17.20
C TYR A 11 -19.37 -10.48 17.66
N TRP A 12 -19.08 -11.45 18.54
CA TRP A 12 -17.74 -11.72 19.04
C TRP A 12 -17.54 -13.23 19.23
N VAL A 13 -16.39 -13.72 18.80
CA VAL A 13 -15.93 -15.09 19.05
C VAL A 13 -14.55 -15.05 19.70
N ARG A 14 -14.12 -16.13 20.37
CA ARG A 14 -12.82 -16.19 21.04
C ARG A 14 -11.63 -15.86 20.09
N GLY A 15 -11.72 -16.25 18.83
CA GLY A 15 -10.70 -15.94 17.83
C GLY A 15 -10.60 -14.46 17.47
N ASP A 16 -11.68 -13.68 17.65
CA ASP A 16 -11.65 -12.24 17.43
C ASP A 16 -10.70 -11.51 18.40
N THR A 17 -10.49 -12.04 19.60
CA THR A 17 -9.53 -11.46 20.55
C THR A 17 -8.11 -11.53 20.01
N ASN A 18 -7.67 -12.70 19.52
CA ASN A 18 -6.35 -12.87 18.96
C ASN A 18 -6.18 -12.04 17.65
N ALA A 19 -7.18 -12.06 16.79
CA ALA A 19 -7.19 -11.28 15.56
C ALA A 19 -7.19 -9.76 15.84
N PHE A 20 -7.93 -9.30 16.86
CA PHE A 20 -7.93 -7.90 17.29
C PHE A 20 -6.55 -7.45 17.78
N PHE A 21 -5.89 -8.20 18.65
CA PHE A 21 -4.55 -7.84 19.11
C PHE A 21 -3.50 -7.94 18.00
N GLY A 22 -3.64 -8.87 17.06
CA GLY A 22 -2.75 -8.94 15.91
C GLY A 22 -2.96 -7.77 14.94
N PHE A 23 -4.17 -7.60 14.45
CA PHE A 23 -4.50 -6.58 13.45
C PHE A 23 -4.59 -5.18 14.07
N GLY A 24 -5.23 -5.02 15.23
CA GLY A 24 -5.38 -3.73 15.90
C GLY A 24 -4.05 -3.11 16.30
N VAL A 25 -3.07 -3.92 16.77
CA VAL A 25 -1.70 -3.44 17.02
C VAL A 25 -1.01 -3.00 15.74
N ASN A 26 -1.21 -3.72 14.62
CA ASN A 26 -0.69 -3.29 13.33
C ASN A 26 -1.24 -1.90 12.92
N VAL A 27 -2.55 -1.70 13.00
CA VAL A 27 -3.17 -0.40 12.71
C VAL A 27 -2.68 0.68 13.69
N LEU A 28 -2.57 0.37 14.98
CA LEU A 28 -2.03 1.27 16.00
C LEU A 28 -0.62 1.75 15.65
N VAL A 29 0.26 0.83 15.27
CA VAL A 29 1.64 1.12 14.85
C VAL A 29 1.68 2.02 13.62
N ASN A 30 0.83 1.76 12.64
CA ASN A 30 0.75 2.59 11.43
C ASN A 30 0.28 4.01 11.77
N VAL A 31 -0.72 4.17 12.63
CA VAL A 31 -1.19 5.50 13.06
C VAL A 31 -0.15 6.22 13.92
N LEU A 32 0.57 5.53 14.80
CA LEU A 32 1.71 6.11 15.52
C LEU A 32 2.81 6.58 14.56
N THR A 33 3.11 5.78 13.54
CA THR A 33 4.13 6.11 12.53
C THR A 33 3.73 7.35 11.74
N LEU A 34 2.52 7.39 11.18
CA LEU A 34 2.06 8.57 10.42
C LEU A 34 2.02 9.84 11.29
N THR A 35 1.63 9.72 12.55
CA THR A 35 1.67 10.82 13.52
C THR A 35 3.09 11.36 13.69
N GLY A 36 4.04 10.45 13.91
CA GLY A 36 5.46 10.78 14.02
C GLY A 36 6.03 11.42 12.74
N LEU A 37 5.61 10.96 11.56
CA LEU A 37 6.03 11.52 10.28
C LEU A 37 5.43 12.92 10.05
N CYS A 38 4.17 13.14 10.36
CA CYS A 38 3.53 14.47 10.26
C CYS A 38 4.25 15.51 11.12
N ILE A 39 4.50 15.18 12.39
CA ILE A 39 5.11 16.11 13.36
C ILE A 39 6.63 16.17 13.15
N GLY A 40 7.29 15.03 13.03
CA GLY A 40 8.75 14.93 13.00
C GLY A 40 9.37 15.32 11.66
N VAL A 41 8.75 14.96 10.54
CA VAL A 41 9.30 15.15 9.18
C VAL A 41 8.69 16.38 8.52
N ILE A 42 7.36 16.45 8.45
CA ILE A 42 6.66 17.57 7.78
C ILE A 42 6.58 18.82 8.69
N LYS A 43 6.83 18.64 9.99
CA LYS A 43 6.74 19.74 10.98
C LYS A 43 5.33 20.34 11.12
N MET A 44 4.31 19.53 10.91
CA MET A 44 2.94 19.96 11.17
C MET A 44 2.73 20.30 12.64
N PRO A 45 1.96 21.34 12.94
CA PRO A 45 1.58 21.64 14.32
C PRO A 45 0.87 20.43 14.97
N PRO A 46 1.26 20.01 16.19
CA PRO A 46 0.59 18.90 16.88
C PRO A 46 -0.92 19.07 17.01
N GLY A 47 -1.38 20.32 17.23
CA GLY A 47 -2.81 20.65 17.30
C GLY A 47 -3.59 20.29 16.03
N ASP A 48 -3.01 20.47 14.84
CA ASP A 48 -3.64 20.10 13.57
C ASP A 48 -3.63 18.60 13.37
N VAL A 49 -2.55 17.93 13.76
CA VAL A 49 -2.44 16.47 13.64
C VAL A 49 -3.45 15.79 14.57
N PHE A 50 -3.48 16.14 15.85
CA PHE A 50 -4.37 15.52 16.83
C PHE A 50 -5.81 16.04 16.73
N GLY A 51 -6.01 17.31 16.34
CA GLY A 51 -7.31 17.95 16.28
C GLY A 51 -8.07 17.74 14.97
N ILE A 52 -7.37 17.43 13.85
CA ILE A 52 -7.99 17.34 12.52
C ILE A 52 -7.60 16.05 11.82
N VAL A 53 -6.31 15.82 11.57
CA VAL A 53 -5.85 14.70 10.72
C VAL A 53 -6.25 13.36 11.30
N LEU A 54 -5.96 13.11 12.58
CA LEU A 54 -6.26 11.84 13.21
C LEU A 54 -7.76 11.60 13.41
N PRO A 55 -8.57 12.56 13.88
CA PRO A 55 -10.02 12.41 13.93
C PRO A 55 -10.64 12.11 12.57
N ALA A 56 -10.19 12.78 11.50
CA ALA A 56 -10.63 12.53 10.13
C ALA A 56 -10.31 11.10 9.67
N LEU A 57 -9.09 10.65 9.94
CA LEU A 57 -8.67 9.26 9.68
C LEU A 57 -9.52 8.27 10.50
N GLY A 58 -9.76 8.56 11.78
CA GLY A 58 -10.58 7.73 12.68
C GLY A 58 -11.99 7.47 12.14
N ILE A 59 -12.66 8.51 11.60
CA ILE A 59 -13.98 8.35 10.94
C ILE A 59 -13.88 7.44 9.72
N ALA A 60 -12.89 7.67 8.85
CA ALA A 60 -12.72 6.86 7.65
C ALA A 60 -12.47 5.39 8.00
N LEU A 61 -11.65 5.12 9.04
CA LEU A 61 -11.34 3.77 9.50
C LEU A 61 -12.55 3.06 10.13
N VAL A 62 -13.26 3.72 11.03
CA VAL A 62 -14.42 3.08 11.68
C VAL A 62 -15.54 2.83 10.69
N ALA A 63 -15.80 3.75 9.77
CA ALA A 63 -16.82 3.59 8.73
C ALA A 63 -16.52 2.37 7.85
N GLY A 64 -15.26 2.22 7.39
CA GLY A 64 -14.85 1.07 6.58
C GLY A 64 -14.91 -0.25 7.35
N ASN A 65 -14.42 -0.30 8.59
CA ASN A 65 -14.48 -1.53 9.41
C ASN A 65 -15.92 -1.96 9.71
N ILE A 66 -16.84 -1.02 9.93
CA ILE A 66 -18.28 -1.30 10.06
C ILE A 66 -18.81 -1.87 8.74
N TYR A 67 -18.45 -1.28 7.61
CA TYR A 67 -18.89 -1.74 6.30
C TYR A 67 -18.38 -3.15 5.97
N TYR A 68 -17.10 -3.46 6.22
CA TYR A 68 -16.55 -4.80 6.01
C TYR A 68 -17.15 -5.84 6.97
N THR A 69 -17.46 -5.44 8.21
CA THR A 69 -18.24 -6.27 9.14
C THR A 69 -19.63 -6.58 8.56
N TYR A 70 -20.30 -5.58 7.99
CA TYR A 70 -21.61 -5.76 7.33
C TYR A 70 -21.49 -6.70 6.12
N LEU A 71 -20.48 -6.50 5.24
CA LEU A 71 -20.28 -7.39 4.09
C LEU A 71 -20.05 -8.84 4.51
N ALA A 72 -19.25 -9.08 5.54
CA ALA A 72 -19.00 -10.43 6.06
C ALA A 72 -20.28 -11.08 6.60
N ARG A 73 -21.10 -10.34 7.35
CA ARG A 73 -22.39 -10.83 7.85
C ARG A 73 -23.36 -11.14 6.72
N ARG A 74 -23.39 -10.29 5.68
CA ARG A 74 -24.21 -10.51 4.49
C ARG A 74 -23.76 -11.76 3.73
N LEU A 75 -22.45 -11.98 3.58
CA LEU A 75 -21.87 -13.16 2.94
C LEU A 75 -22.22 -14.43 3.73
N ALA A 76 -22.07 -14.40 5.05
CA ALA A 76 -22.42 -15.49 5.95
C ALA A 76 -23.91 -15.89 5.82
N ALA A 77 -24.80 -14.91 5.80
CA ALA A 77 -26.24 -15.14 5.63
C ALA A 77 -26.57 -15.70 4.24
N LYS A 78 -25.90 -15.19 3.17
CA LYS A 78 -26.11 -15.67 1.80
C LYS A 78 -25.65 -17.12 1.60
N GLU A 79 -24.54 -17.49 2.22
CA GLU A 79 -23.92 -18.82 2.08
C GLU A 79 -24.32 -19.78 3.21
N ASN A 80 -25.20 -19.35 4.12
CA ASN A 80 -25.69 -20.10 5.28
C ASN A 80 -24.57 -20.76 6.11
N ARG A 81 -23.49 -20.02 6.41
CA ARG A 81 -22.32 -20.50 7.16
C ARG A 81 -21.81 -19.46 8.15
N THR A 82 -21.13 -19.90 9.23
CA THR A 82 -20.64 -19.04 10.31
C THR A 82 -19.12 -18.85 10.30
N ASN A 83 -18.39 -19.49 9.38
CA ASN A 83 -16.94 -19.38 9.28
C ASN A 83 -16.47 -18.27 8.31
N VAL A 84 -17.21 -17.18 8.20
CA VAL A 84 -16.87 -16.00 7.41
C VAL A 84 -16.12 -14.99 8.28
N THR A 85 -15.05 -14.43 7.73
CA THR A 85 -14.19 -13.44 8.40
C THR A 85 -14.28 -12.09 7.67
N ALA A 86 -14.46 -10.99 8.39
CA ALA A 86 -14.45 -9.65 7.79
C ALA A 86 -13.08 -9.36 7.16
N MET A 87 -13.05 -8.57 6.09
CA MET A 87 -11.78 -8.10 5.55
C MET A 87 -11.15 -7.08 6.51
N PRO A 88 -9.83 -7.15 6.75
CA PRO A 88 -9.12 -6.17 7.56
C PRO A 88 -9.05 -4.84 6.83
N TYR A 89 -9.23 -3.71 7.54
CA TYR A 89 -9.24 -2.38 6.94
C TYR A 89 -8.55 -1.36 7.83
N GLY A 90 -7.59 -0.62 7.25
CA GLY A 90 -6.76 0.33 7.98
C GLY A 90 -6.15 1.40 7.07
N PRO A 91 -5.25 2.29 7.58
CA PRO A 91 -4.57 3.28 6.76
C PRO A 91 -3.62 2.55 5.78
N SER A 92 -3.70 2.83 4.48
CA SER A 92 -2.83 2.18 3.50
C SER A 92 -1.37 2.54 3.74
N VAL A 93 -0.54 1.54 4.05
CA VAL A 93 0.88 1.73 4.38
C VAL A 93 1.66 2.30 3.19
N PRO A 94 1.51 1.79 1.94
CA PRO A 94 2.20 2.38 0.80
C PRO A 94 1.83 3.86 0.58
N HIS A 95 0.54 4.17 0.61
CA HIS A 95 0.07 5.55 0.43
C HIS A 95 0.55 6.48 1.54
N MET A 96 0.62 6.00 2.78
CA MET A 96 1.14 6.76 3.92
C MET A 96 2.58 7.24 3.67
N PHE A 97 3.46 6.35 3.23
CA PHE A 97 4.85 6.72 2.94
C PHE A 97 4.97 7.60 1.69
N ILE A 98 4.20 7.33 0.66
CA ILE A 98 4.24 8.11 -0.58
C ILE A 98 3.71 9.53 -0.35
N VAL A 99 2.58 9.69 0.33
CA VAL A 99 2.05 11.04 0.58
C VAL A 99 3.03 11.88 1.41
N ILE A 100 3.69 11.27 2.40
CA ILE A 100 4.68 11.97 3.22
C ILE A 100 5.94 12.30 2.41
N PHE A 101 6.59 11.31 1.78
CA PHE A 101 7.95 11.49 1.24
C PHE A 101 7.98 11.96 -0.22
N VAL A 102 6.93 11.68 -1.01
CA VAL A 102 6.88 12.06 -2.43
C VAL A 102 6.01 13.29 -2.68
N ILE A 103 4.99 13.54 -1.85
CA ILE A 103 4.08 14.68 -2.01
C ILE A 103 4.38 15.79 -1.01
N MET A 104 4.23 15.51 0.29
CA MET A 104 4.28 16.56 1.32
C MET A 104 5.70 17.06 1.59
N LEU A 105 6.67 16.16 1.74
CA LEU A 105 8.04 16.54 2.10
C LEU A 105 8.73 17.43 1.06
N PRO A 106 8.68 17.15 -0.25
CA PRO A 106 9.25 18.05 -1.26
C PRO A 106 8.62 19.45 -1.25
N ILE A 107 7.31 19.53 -1.02
CA ILE A 107 6.61 20.81 -0.90
C ILE A 107 7.08 21.55 0.35
N TYR A 108 7.11 20.86 1.50
CA TYR A 108 7.60 21.43 2.75
C TYR A 108 9.05 21.93 2.65
N LEU A 109 9.95 21.14 2.08
CA LEU A 109 11.36 21.54 1.93
C LEU A 109 11.52 22.77 1.05
N ARG A 110 10.71 22.92 0.01
CA ARG A 110 10.71 24.07 -0.90
C ARG A 110 10.07 25.32 -0.29
N THR A 111 8.92 25.18 0.37
CA THR A 111 8.11 26.30 0.84
C THR A 111 8.35 26.66 2.30
N LYS A 112 8.87 25.72 3.09
CA LYS A 112 8.97 25.78 4.56
C LYS A 112 7.62 25.92 5.25
N ASP A 113 6.52 25.66 4.53
CA ASP A 113 5.15 25.76 5.03
C ASP A 113 4.53 24.35 5.16
N PRO A 114 4.33 23.84 6.40
CA PRO A 114 3.72 22.55 6.63
C PRO A 114 2.23 22.52 6.24
N ILE A 115 1.53 23.66 6.27
CA ILE A 115 0.11 23.72 5.90
C ILE A 115 -0.05 23.54 4.39
N GLN A 116 0.80 24.20 3.60
CA GLN A 116 0.81 24.00 2.14
C GLN A 116 1.14 22.55 1.76
N ALA A 117 2.08 21.93 2.46
CA ALA A 117 2.37 20.51 2.26
C ALA A 117 1.15 19.62 2.60
N TRP A 118 0.47 19.93 3.69
CA TRP A 118 -0.71 19.20 4.14
C TRP A 118 -1.88 19.34 3.18
N THR A 119 -2.21 20.54 2.69
CA THR A 119 -3.28 20.76 1.70
C THR A 119 -3.04 19.98 0.41
N ALA A 120 -1.79 19.91 -0.07
CA ALA A 120 -1.41 19.07 -1.21
C ALA A 120 -1.62 17.57 -0.93
N GLY A 121 -1.28 17.12 0.27
CA GLY A 121 -1.54 15.75 0.73
C GLY A 121 -3.02 15.38 0.75
N ILE A 122 -3.88 16.29 1.26
CA ILE A 122 -5.35 16.14 1.26
C ILE A 122 -5.89 16.04 -0.18
N ALA A 123 -5.48 16.96 -1.05
CA ALA A 123 -5.92 16.97 -2.45
C ALA A 123 -5.49 15.70 -3.18
N TRP A 124 -4.27 15.24 -2.96
CA TRP A 124 -3.76 13.99 -3.51
C TRP A 124 -4.58 12.77 -3.04
N ALA A 125 -4.89 12.68 -1.73
CA ALA A 125 -5.71 11.61 -1.17
C ALA A 125 -7.14 11.61 -1.75
N PHE A 126 -7.72 12.81 -1.94
CA PHE A 126 -9.02 12.97 -2.59
C PHE A 126 -9.01 12.47 -4.04
N ILE A 127 -8.01 12.87 -4.82
CA ILE A 127 -7.85 12.44 -6.22
C ILE A 127 -7.75 10.91 -6.30
N ILE A 128 -6.95 10.29 -5.43
CA ILE A 128 -6.85 8.82 -5.34
C ILE A 128 -8.21 8.21 -5.04
N GLY A 129 -8.93 8.74 -4.05
CA GLY A 129 -10.27 8.26 -3.71
C GLY A 129 -11.22 8.28 -4.91
N VAL A 130 -11.23 9.38 -5.68
CA VAL A 130 -12.04 9.50 -6.91
C VAL A 130 -11.60 8.48 -7.97
N ILE A 131 -10.29 8.31 -8.19
CA ILE A 131 -9.76 7.33 -9.14
C ILE A 131 -10.16 5.90 -8.73
N VAL A 132 -10.11 5.57 -7.44
CA VAL A 132 -10.52 4.25 -6.93
C VAL A 132 -12.02 4.04 -7.10
N LEU A 133 -12.85 5.07 -6.87
CA LEU A 133 -14.31 5.00 -7.14
C LEU A 133 -14.61 4.74 -8.62
N ILE A 134 -13.92 5.43 -9.53
CA ILE A 134 -14.01 5.18 -10.98
C ILE A 134 -13.52 3.77 -11.29
N GLY A 135 -12.43 3.36 -10.66
CA GLY A 135 -11.82 2.05 -10.81
C GLY A 135 -12.70 0.88 -10.38
N ALA A 136 -13.65 1.11 -9.49
CA ALA A 136 -14.64 0.09 -9.15
C ALA A 136 -15.45 -0.40 -10.37
N PHE A 137 -15.48 0.40 -11.44
CA PHE A 137 -16.16 0.06 -12.70
C PHE A 137 -15.21 -0.43 -13.78
N VAL A 138 -13.95 0.03 -13.78
CA VAL A 138 -12.94 -0.24 -14.82
C VAL A 138 -11.91 -1.29 -14.38
N GLY A 139 -11.65 -1.40 -13.08
CA GLY A 139 -10.63 -2.29 -12.50
C GLY A 139 -10.70 -3.74 -12.95
N PRO A 140 -11.89 -4.38 -13.02
CA PRO A 140 -12.01 -5.76 -13.50
C PRO A 140 -11.50 -5.97 -14.94
N TYR A 141 -11.59 -4.94 -15.80
CA TYR A 141 -11.07 -5.00 -17.18
C TYR A 141 -9.54 -4.87 -17.19
N ILE A 142 -8.97 -3.96 -16.39
CA ILE A 142 -7.50 -3.78 -16.30
C ILE A 142 -6.84 -5.08 -15.84
N ARG A 143 -7.40 -5.74 -14.81
CA ARG A 143 -6.94 -7.02 -14.30
C ARG A 143 -6.84 -8.10 -15.36
N LYS A 144 -7.85 -8.19 -16.24
CA LYS A 144 -7.90 -9.22 -17.27
C LYS A 144 -6.68 -9.19 -18.21
N TYR A 145 -6.04 -8.03 -18.37
CA TYR A 145 -4.98 -7.82 -19.35
C TYR A 145 -3.60 -7.61 -18.73
N ALA A 146 -3.49 -7.22 -17.45
CA ALA A 146 -2.22 -6.99 -16.79
C ALA A 146 -1.66 -8.28 -16.15
N PRO A 147 -0.41 -8.69 -16.47
CA PRO A 147 0.21 -9.87 -15.86
C PRO A 147 0.39 -9.70 -14.35
N LYS A 148 0.10 -10.75 -13.58
CA LYS A 148 0.23 -10.76 -12.12
C LYS A 148 1.65 -10.39 -11.65
N ALA A 149 2.67 -10.87 -12.36
CA ALA A 149 4.07 -10.56 -12.07
C ALA A 149 4.39 -9.06 -12.18
N ALA A 150 3.79 -8.35 -13.14
CA ALA A 150 3.97 -6.90 -13.28
C ALA A 150 3.31 -6.14 -12.13
N MET A 151 2.10 -6.54 -11.74
CA MET A 151 1.35 -5.91 -10.66
C MET A 151 2.03 -6.12 -9.30
N LEU A 152 2.33 -7.38 -8.95
CA LEU A 152 2.97 -7.71 -7.68
C LEU A 152 4.44 -7.26 -7.64
N GLY A 153 5.15 -7.24 -8.77
CA GLY A 153 6.50 -6.71 -8.86
C GLY A 153 6.55 -5.21 -8.57
N THR A 154 5.62 -4.44 -9.10
CA THR A 154 5.49 -3.00 -8.78
C THR A 154 5.21 -2.78 -7.29
N LEU A 155 4.30 -3.59 -6.71
CA LEU A 155 4.00 -3.56 -5.28
C LEU A 155 5.25 -3.89 -4.44
N ALA A 156 6.01 -4.92 -4.82
CA ALA A 156 7.26 -5.27 -4.18
C ALA A 156 8.29 -4.13 -4.27
N GLY A 157 8.31 -3.40 -5.40
CA GLY A 157 9.14 -2.21 -5.57
C GLY A 157 8.85 -1.15 -4.51
N ILE A 158 7.58 -0.77 -4.36
CA ILE A 158 7.14 0.18 -3.33
C ILE A 158 7.48 -0.36 -1.93
N SER A 159 7.23 -1.63 -1.70
CA SER A 159 7.44 -2.27 -0.41
C SER A 159 8.90 -2.25 0.02
N ILE A 160 9.81 -2.61 -0.88
CA ILE A 160 11.25 -2.61 -0.60
C ILE A 160 11.74 -1.17 -0.39
N THR A 161 11.34 -0.22 -1.24
CA THR A 161 11.86 1.15 -1.20
C THR A 161 11.23 1.97 -0.06
N PHE A 162 9.94 2.22 -0.13
CA PHE A 162 9.28 3.18 0.78
C PHE A 162 8.88 2.54 2.12
N ILE A 163 8.44 1.28 2.14
CA ILE A 163 8.00 0.61 3.36
C ILE A 163 9.17 0.02 4.15
N SER A 164 10.23 -0.49 3.47
CA SER A 164 11.33 -1.17 4.16
C SER A 164 12.53 -0.27 4.44
N MET A 165 13.02 0.51 3.46
CA MET A 165 14.31 1.20 3.60
C MET A 165 14.31 2.30 4.64
N ASN A 166 13.26 3.14 4.71
CA ASN A 166 13.18 4.18 5.74
C ASN A 166 13.06 3.60 7.15
N PRO A 167 12.16 2.61 7.43
CA PRO A 167 12.17 1.87 8.67
C PRO A 167 13.51 1.20 8.98
N ALA A 168 14.12 0.51 8.03
CA ALA A 168 15.43 -0.12 8.25
C ALA A 168 16.49 0.90 8.70
N GLY A 169 16.60 2.04 8.00
CA GLY A 169 17.52 3.11 8.38
C GLY A 169 17.25 3.63 9.81
N ASN A 170 15.98 3.83 10.18
CA ASN A 170 15.60 4.27 11.53
C ASN A 170 15.85 3.19 12.59
N MET A 171 15.69 1.90 12.24
CA MET A 171 15.99 0.78 13.11
C MET A 171 17.47 0.79 13.53
N PHE A 172 18.39 1.08 12.62
CA PHE A 172 19.82 1.13 12.91
C PHE A 172 20.27 2.37 13.71
N LYS A 173 19.45 3.42 13.81
CA LYS A 173 19.71 4.56 14.72
C LYS A 173 19.61 4.17 16.20
N ALA A 174 18.75 3.19 16.54
CA ALA A 174 18.56 2.68 17.90
C ALA A 174 18.56 1.14 17.88
N ALA A 175 19.58 0.56 17.27
CA ALA A 175 19.69 -0.87 16.97
C ALA A 175 19.57 -1.75 18.23
N TRP A 176 20.02 -1.26 19.39
CA TRP A 176 19.94 -1.96 20.67
C TRP A 176 18.52 -2.20 21.17
N ILE A 177 17.53 -1.39 20.74
CA ILE A 177 16.10 -1.64 20.96
C ILE A 177 15.53 -2.43 19.78
N ALA A 178 15.81 -1.98 18.55
CA ALA A 178 15.09 -2.41 17.38
C ALA A 178 15.49 -3.82 16.91
N LEU A 179 16.77 -4.22 17.01
CA LEU A 179 17.20 -5.54 16.56
C LEU A 179 16.62 -6.69 17.39
N PRO A 180 16.57 -6.64 18.76
CA PRO A 180 15.88 -7.65 19.54
C PRO A 180 14.39 -7.78 19.21
N VAL A 181 13.71 -6.64 18.99
CA VAL A 181 12.29 -6.60 18.55
C VAL A 181 12.13 -7.26 17.18
N PHE A 182 13.00 -6.93 16.25
CA PHE A 182 13.00 -7.50 14.91
C PHE A 182 13.25 -9.01 14.91
N ALA A 183 14.23 -9.48 15.69
CA ALA A 183 14.49 -10.90 15.85
C ALA A 183 13.26 -11.66 16.38
N LEU A 184 12.57 -11.08 17.39
CA LEU A 184 11.35 -11.68 17.93
C LEU A 184 10.24 -11.77 16.89
N LEU A 185 10.06 -10.72 16.08
CA LEU A 185 9.09 -10.72 14.99
C LEU A 185 9.43 -11.76 13.92
N LEU A 186 10.70 -11.85 13.49
CA LEU A 186 11.14 -12.85 12.51
C LEU A 186 10.90 -14.27 13.00
N ILE A 187 11.29 -14.56 14.23
CA ILE A 187 11.09 -15.89 14.83
C ILE A 187 9.60 -16.21 14.92
N GLY A 188 8.79 -15.33 15.49
CA GLY A 188 7.41 -15.65 15.78
C GLY A 188 6.48 -15.61 14.56
N LEU A 189 6.85 -14.90 13.50
CA LEU A 189 5.99 -14.74 12.31
C LEU A 189 6.46 -15.57 11.11
N LEU A 190 7.74 -15.95 11.05
CA LEU A 190 8.28 -16.81 9.99
C LEU A 190 8.41 -18.28 10.42
N THR A 191 8.23 -18.56 11.71
CA THR A 191 8.25 -19.93 12.25
C THR A 191 6.91 -20.24 12.93
N ASP A 192 6.60 -21.52 13.11
CA ASP A 192 5.39 -21.95 13.82
C ASP A 192 5.50 -21.84 15.35
N ILE A 193 6.52 -21.15 15.86
CA ILE A 193 6.77 -21.00 17.30
C ILE A 193 5.74 -20.04 17.89
N LYS A 194 4.94 -20.54 18.84
CA LYS A 194 3.95 -19.75 19.57
C LYS A 194 4.49 -19.36 20.94
N LEU A 195 4.25 -18.11 21.33
CA LEU A 195 4.54 -17.68 22.69
C LEU A 195 3.63 -18.38 23.71
N PRO A 196 4.07 -18.51 24.98
CA PRO A 196 3.21 -19.02 26.06
C PRO A 196 1.85 -18.34 26.06
N PHE A 197 0.80 -19.08 26.39
CA PHE A 197 -0.59 -18.62 26.40
C PHE A 197 -1.12 -18.12 25.04
N ASN A 198 -0.48 -18.45 23.91
CA ASN A 198 -0.76 -17.90 22.58
C ASN A 198 -0.71 -16.35 22.55
N PHE A 199 0.22 -15.76 23.31
CA PHE A 199 0.36 -14.30 23.36
C PHE A 199 0.73 -13.74 21.97
N PRO A 200 0.06 -12.67 21.49
CA PRO A 200 0.32 -12.11 20.16
C PRO A 200 1.75 -11.61 20.04
N ILE A 201 2.48 -12.12 19.04
CA ILE A 201 3.92 -11.84 18.88
C ILE A 201 4.20 -10.36 18.61
N GLY A 202 3.35 -9.69 17.84
CA GLY A 202 3.49 -8.25 17.55
C GLY A 202 3.33 -7.39 18.82
N LEU A 203 2.39 -7.78 19.72
CA LEU A 203 2.22 -7.11 20.99
C LEU A 203 3.39 -7.38 21.94
N ALA A 204 3.89 -8.63 21.97
CA ALA A 204 5.08 -8.98 22.76
C ALA A 204 6.30 -8.17 22.30
N ALA A 205 6.51 -8.08 20.98
CA ALA A 205 7.59 -7.32 20.38
C ALA A 205 7.52 -5.83 20.76
N LEU A 206 6.34 -5.23 20.67
CA LEU A 206 6.12 -3.83 21.07
C LEU A 206 6.40 -3.62 22.56
N LEU A 207 5.87 -4.48 23.43
CA LEU A 207 6.06 -4.37 24.89
C LEU A 207 7.52 -4.58 25.30
N ILE A 208 8.21 -5.57 24.74
CA ILE A 208 9.63 -5.84 25.01
C ILE A 208 10.49 -4.66 24.53
N GLY A 209 10.27 -4.16 23.31
CA GLY A 209 10.98 -3.00 22.79
C GLY A 209 10.74 -1.74 23.63
N THR A 210 9.51 -1.57 24.13
CA THR A 210 9.17 -0.48 25.04
C THR A 210 9.89 -0.62 26.37
N ALA A 211 9.89 -1.81 26.98
CA ALA A 211 10.62 -2.07 28.23
C ALA A 211 12.12 -1.80 28.06
N ILE A 212 12.73 -2.28 26.98
CA ILE A 212 14.14 -2.01 26.65
C ILE A 212 14.37 -0.49 26.54
N GLY A 213 13.50 0.23 25.82
CA GLY A 213 13.61 1.68 25.62
C GLY A 213 13.52 2.48 26.92
N TRP A 214 12.62 2.09 27.84
CA TRP A 214 12.49 2.72 29.15
C TRP A 214 13.71 2.43 30.06
N ILE A 215 14.14 1.18 30.14
CA ILE A 215 15.32 0.78 30.95
C ILE A 215 16.58 1.47 30.42
N GLY A 216 16.72 1.59 29.10
CA GLY A 216 17.87 2.23 28.47
C GLY A 216 17.82 3.76 28.39
N GLY A 217 16.79 4.40 28.98
CA GLY A 217 16.68 5.86 29.03
C GLY A 217 16.32 6.54 27.70
N ALA A 218 15.80 5.79 26.71
CA ALA A 218 15.32 6.36 25.46
C ALA A 218 13.96 7.07 25.58
N MET A 219 13.25 6.82 26.69
CA MET A 219 11.95 7.41 27.00
C MET A 219 12.03 8.19 28.30
N SER A 220 11.16 9.20 28.47
CA SER A 220 11.18 10.12 29.58
C SER A 220 9.78 10.24 30.21
N ALA A 221 9.68 10.11 31.53
CA ALA A 221 8.41 10.31 32.26
C ALA A 221 7.85 11.74 32.15
N PRO A 222 8.67 12.80 32.13
CA PRO A 222 8.21 14.17 31.84
C PRO A 222 7.49 14.29 30.49
N ASP A 223 7.97 13.61 29.43
CA ASP A 223 7.34 13.67 28.10
C ASP A 223 5.96 12.99 28.11
N VAL A 224 5.81 11.88 28.83
CA VAL A 224 4.51 11.23 29.04
C VAL A 224 3.56 12.13 29.81
N THR A 225 4.06 12.81 30.85
CA THR A 225 3.26 13.75 31.64
C THR A 225 2.83 14.97 30.82
N ALA A 226 3.71 15.46 29.95
CA ALA A 226 3.40 16.55 29.03
C ALA A 226 2.33 16.10 28.01
N ALA A 227 2.54 14.96 27.35
CA ALA A 227 1.59 14.41 26.38
C ALA A 227 0.21 14.08 27.00
N ALA A 228 0.18 13.68 28.28
CA ALA A 228 -1.07 13.43 29.00
C ALA A 228 -1.90 14.73 29.23
N LYS A 229 -1.27 15.90 29.30
CA LYS A 229 -1.97 17.19 29.43
C LYS A 229 -2.61 17.66 28.10
N ASP A 230 -2.10 17.16 26.99
CA ASP A 230 -2.58 17.51 25.65
C ASP A 230 -3.75 16.62 25.18
N ILE A 231 -4.20 15.69 26.04
CA ILE A 231 -5.38 14.86 25.77
C ILE A 231 -6.61 15.77 25.67
N ALA A 232 -7.17 15.84 24.48
CA ALA A 232 -8.38 16.63 24.22
C ALA A 232 -9.29 15.87 23.26
N PHE A 233 -10.59 16.00 23.48
CA PHE A 233 -11.56 15.45 22.55
C PHE A 233 -11.69 16.37 21.33
N ALA A 234 -11.44 15.80 20.15
CA ALA A 234 -11.63 16.47 18.86
C ALA A 234 -12.57 15.64 17.98
N PHE A 235 -13.66 16.26 17.55
CA PHE A 235 -14.57 15.62 16.59
C PHE A 235 -14.29 16.16 15.19
N PRO A 236 -14.19 15.29 14.17
CA PRO A 236 -13.87 15.71 12.82
C PRO A 236 -15.01 16.58 12.23
N HIS A 237 -14.63 17.62 11.52
CA HIS A 237 -15.53 18.50 10.79
C HIS A 237 -15.00 18.73 9.37
N LEU A 238 -15.87 19.13 8.47
CA LEU A 238 -15.52 19.31 7.05
C LEU A 238 -14.44 20.39 6.89
N LYS A 239 -13.43 20.11 6.07
CA LYS A 239 -12.28 20.96 5.75
C LYS A 239 -12.20 21.20 4.25
N PHE A 240 -13.32 21.65 3.66
CA PHE A 240 -13.38 21.92 2.23
C PHE A 240 -12.47 23.08 1.80
N ASP A 241 -12.21 24.02 2.69
CA ASP A 241 -11.25 25.09 2.48
C ASP A 241 -9.85 24.56 2.16
N LEU A 242 -9.32 23.68 3.01
CA LEU A 242 -8.01 23.05 2.82
C LEU A 242 -7.97 22.17 1.57
N LEU A 243 -9.05 21.41 1.31
CA LEU A 243 -9.15 20.56 0.13
C LEU A 243 -9.16 21.40 -1.16
N ILE A 244 -9.96 22.46 -1.22
CA ILE A 244 -10.05 23.34 -2.39
C ILE A 244 -8.71 24.03 -2.65
N ASP A 245 -8.03 24.51 -1.60
CA ASP A 245 -6.71 25.12 -1.74
C ASP A 245 -5.68 24.13 -2.31
N GLY A 246 -5.67 22.89 -1.84
CA GLY A 246 -4.79 21.85 -2.38
C GLY A 246 -5.11 21.47 -3.82
N LEU A 247 -6.39 21.52 -4.23
CA LEU A 247 -6.81 21.22 -5.60
C LEU A 247 -6.47 22.33 -6.62
N LYS A 248 -6.17 23.56 -6.21
CA LYS A 248 -5.75 24.63 -7.12
C LYS A 248 -4.48 24.29 -7.90
N ASP A 249 -3.55 23.55 -7.28
CA ASP A 249 -2.31 23.09 -7.89
C ASP A 249 -2.34 21.56 -8.20
N MET A 250 -3.47 21.09 -8.73
CA MET A 250 -3.74 19.66 -8.91
C MET A 250 -2.85 18.98 -9.97
N ALA A 251 -2.42 19.71 -11.01
CA ALA A 251 -1.73 19.12 -12.16
C ALA A 251 -0.45 18.32 -11.80
N PRO A 252 0.45 18.78 -10.92
CA PRO A 252 1.60 17.98 -10.48
C PRO A 252 1.19 16.74 -9.67
N LEU A 253 0.06 16.80 -8.96
CA LEU A 253 -0.42 15.69 -8.13
C LEU A 253 -0.98 14.54 -8.97
N LEU A 254 -1.53 14.84 -10.17
CA LEU A 254 -2.08 13.81 -11.07
C LEU A 254 -1.01 12.84 -11.54
N ALA A 255 0.22 13.30 -11.78
CA ALA A 255 1.33 12.46 -12.22
C ALA A 255 1.65 11.31 -11.25
N THR A 256 1.37 11.50 -9.95
CA THR A 256 1.55 10.47 -8.90
C THR A 256 0.23 9.83 -8.48
N ALA A 257 -0.88 10.59 -8.45
CA ALA A 257 -2.17 10.10 -7.99
C ALA A 257 -2.80 9.09 -8.96
N ILE A 258 -2.67 9.29 -10.28
CA ILE A 258 -3.22 8.35 -11.27
C ILE A 258 -2.54 6.98 -11.18
N PRO A 259 -1.19 6.87 -11.21
CA PRO A 259 -0.52 5.59 -11.01
C PRO A 259 -0.89 4.90 -9.70
N LEU A 260 -0.98 5.67 -8.62
CA LEU A 260 -1.28 5.13 -7.30
C LEU A 260 -2.74 4.75 -7.10
N GLY A 261 -3.65 5.44 -7.77
CA GLY A 261 -5.05 5.02 -7.83
C GLY A 261 -5.20 3.67 -8.55
N VAL A 262 -4.48 3.47 -9.66
CA VAL A 262 -4.41 2.16 -10.36
C VAL A 262 -3.74 1.10 -9.47
N TYR A 263 -2.70 1.46 -8.73
CA TYR A 263 -2.08 0.58 -7.75
C TYR A 263 -3.08 0.13 -6.68
N ASN A 264 -3.91 1.02 -6.14
CA ASN A 264 -4.93 0.70 -5.15
C ASN A 264 -5.91 -0.37 -5.65
N PHE A 265 -6.27 -0.36 -6.95
CA PHE A 265 -7.07 -1.46 -7.53
C PHE A 265 -6.36 -2.80 -7.43
N THR A 266 -5.08 -2.82 -7.74
CA THR A 266 -4.26 -4.04 -7.72
C THR A 266 -4.14 -4.57 -6.29
N GLU A 267 -3.89 -3.70 -5.33
CA GLU A 267 -3.84 -4.05 -3.90
C GLU A 267 -5.17 -4.63 -3.43
N ALA A 268 -6.28 -3.92 -3.70
CA ALA A 268 -7.62 -4.38 -3.32
C ALA A 268 -7.98 -5.70 -4.00
N MET A 269 -7.64 -5.89 -5.28
CA MET A 269 -7.84 -7.15 -5.99
C MET A 269 -7.09 -8.30 -5.34
N THR A 270 -5.80 -8.13 -5.07
CA THR A 270 -4.97 -9.16 -4.45
C THR A 270 -5.52 -9.54 -3.06
N ASN A 271 -6.02 -8.57 -2.30
CA ASN A 271 -6.62 -8.81 -0.99
C ASN A 271 -7.96 -9.56 -1.08
N VAL A 272 -8.80 -9.22 -2.07
CA VAL A 272 -10.05 -9.96 -2.35
C VAL A 272 -9.78 -11.39 -2.79
N GLU A 273 -8.76 -11.61 -3.62
CA GLU A 273 -8.34 -12.95 -4.03
C GLU A 273 -7.78 -13.76 -2.87
N SER A 274 -6.94 -13.14 -2.04
CA SER A 274 -6.44 -13.77 -0.82
C SER A 274 -7.58 -14.16 0.14
N ALA A 275 -8.64 -13.37 0.23
CA ALA A 275 -9.83 -13.74 0.98
C ALA A 275 -10.61 -14.89 0.32
N ALA A 276 -10.70 -14.90 -1.00
CA ALA A 276 -11.37 -15.96 -1.76
C ALA A 276 -10.66 -17.31 -1.64
N THR A 277 -9.32 -17.35 -1.65
CA THR A 277 -8.54 -18.57 -1.40
C THR A 277 -8.77 -19.13 0.00
N ALA A 278 -9.05 -18.25 0.98
CA ALA A 278 -9.48 -18.65 2.32
C ALA A 278 -10.97 -19.03 2.41
N GLY A 279 -11.70 -19.02 1.28
CA GLY A 279 -13.10 -19.39 1.18
C GLY A 279 -14.11 -18.25 1.42
N ASP A 280 -13.67 -16.99 1.53
CA ASP A 280 -14.56 -15.83 1.72
C ASP A 280 -14.57 -14.97 0.45
N ARG A 281 -15.55 -15.17 -0.41
CA ARG A 281 -15.65 -14.53 -1.73
C ARG A 281 -16.35 -13.17 -1.64
N TYR A 282 -15.56 -12.10 -1.53
CA TYR A 282 -16.06 -10.73 -1.55
C TYR A 282 -16.13 -10.17 -2.97
N ASN A 283 -17.11 -9.28 -3.19
CA ASN A 283 -17.23 -8.59 -4.48
C ASN A 283 -16.20 -7.45 -4.55
N LEU A 284 -15.27 -7.52 -5.52
CA LEU A 284 -14.23 -6.53 -5.73
C LEU A 284 -14.76 -5.10 -5.87
N ARG A 285 -15.87 -4.92 -6.62
CA ARG A 285 -16.49 -3.60 -6.79
C ARG A 285 -16.93 -3.00 -5.45
N SER A 286 -17.50 -3.81 -4.56
CA SER A 286 -17.92 -3.34 -3.23
C SER A 286 -16.72 -2.95 -2.37
N VAL A 287 -15.59 -3.63 -2.50
CA VAL A 287 -14.35 -3.32 -1.80
C VAL A 287 -13.76 -2.01 -2.33
N LEU A 288 -13.61 -1.85 -3.63
CA LEU A 288 -13.11 -0.62 -4.24
C LEU A 288 -13.98 0.61 -3.94
N LEU A 289 -15.32 0.43 -3.91
CA LEU A 289 -16.23 1.51 -3.51
C LEU A 289 -16.02 1.92 -2.04
N ALA A 290 -15.75 0.96 -1.14
CA ALA A 290 -15.46 1.27 0.26
C ALA A 290 -14.13 2.00 0.43
N ASP A 291 -13.07 1.52 -0.23
CA ASP A 291 -11.73 2.13 -0.17
C ASP A 291 -11.76 3.55 -0.75
N GLY A 292 -12.36 3.73 -1.93
CA GLY A 292 -12.49 5.04 -2.56
C GLY A 292 -13.35 6.01 -1.73
N ALA A 293 -14.50 5.55 -1.20
CA ALA A 293 -15.34 6.36 -0.34
C ALA A 293 -14.62 6.75 0.97
N GLY A 294 -13.89 5.83 1.58
CA GLY A 294 -13.09 6.08 2.78
C GLY A 294 -12.02 7.15 2.53
N ALA A 295 -11.33 7.10 1.39
CA ALA A 295 -10.33 8.11 0.99
C ALA A 295 -10.97 9.50 0.76
N VAL A 296 -12.12 9.56 0.05
CA VAL A 296 -12.87 10.81 -0.17
C VAL A 296 -13.39 11.39 1.14
N ILE A 297 -14.01 10.58 2.00
CA ILE A 297 -14.51 11.04 3.30
C ILE A 297 -13.36 11.55 4.16
N GLY A 298 -12.27 10.79 4.29
CA GLY A 298 -11.10 11.17 5.07
C GLY A 298 -10.50 12.49 4.59
N SER A 299 -10.32 12.68 3.28
CA SER A 299 -9.76 13.89 2.72
C SER A 299 -10.69 15.10 2.88
N CYS A 300 -12.01 14.96 2.71
CA CYS A 300 -12.98 16.02 2.98
C CYS A 300 -12.98 16.47 4.46
N LEU A 301 -12.58 15.60 5.38
CA LEU A 301 -12.42 15.89 6.80
C LEU A 301 -11.02 16.35 7.19
N GLY A 302 -10.04 16.35 6.25
CA GLY A 302 -8.69 16.86 6.45
C GLY A 302 -7.59 15.79 6.62
N SER A 303 -7.87 14.51 6.39
CA SER A 303 -6.85 13.44 6.41
C SER A 303 -6.16 13.30 5.04
N PRO A 304 -4.82 13.37 4.96
CA PRO A 304 -4.08 13.07 3.74
C PRO A 304 -3.81 11.56 3.56
N PHE A 305 -4.38 10.69 4.39
CA PHE A 305 -4.08 9.27 4.46
C PHE A 305 -5.27 8.43 3.97
N PRO A 306 -5.25 7.93 2.71
CA PRO A 306 -6.29 7.05 2.22
C PRO A 306 -6.28 5.73 3.00
N PRO A 307 -7.42 5.27 3.50
CA PRO A 307 -7.53 3.92 4.03
C PRO A 307 -7.73 2.90 2.90
N ALA A 308 -7.37 1.65 3.16
CA ALA A 308 -7.55 0.55 2.23
C ALA A 308 -7.77 -0.79 2.96
N VAL A 309 -8.27 -1.76 2.21
CA VAL A 309 -8.31 -3.15 2.66
C VAL A 309 -6.88 -3.71 2.80
N TYR A 310 -6.62 -4.43 3.90
CA TYR A 310 -5.29 -4.98 4.21
C TYR A 310 -5.09 -6.41 3.72
N VAL A 311 -3.82 -6.74 3.49
CA VAL A 311 -3.33 -8.12 3.34
C VAL A 311 -3.50 -8.89 4.67
N GLY A 312 -3.67 -10.21 4.59
CA GLY A 312 -3.62 -11.09 5.75
C GLY A 312 -4.96 -11.67 6.18
N HIS A 313 -6.03 -11.49 5.41
CA HIS A 313 -7.33 -12.11 5.67
C HIS A 313 -7.26 -13.61 5.99
N PRO A 314 -6.51 -14.47 5.24
CA PRO A 314 -6.38 -15.89 5.57
C PRO A 314 -5.79 -16.12 6.96
N GLY A 315 -4.79 -15.33 7.35
CA GLY A 315 -4.17 -15.42 8.68
C GLY A 315 -5.14 -15.11 9.82
N TRP A 316 -5.94 -14.05 9.67
CA TRP A 316 -6.95 -13.70 10.67
C TRP A 316 -8.07 -14.73 10.74
N LYS A 317 -8.44 -15.30 9.60
CA LYS A 317 -9.39 -16.41 9.54
C LYS A 317 -8.86 -17.67 10.22
N ALA A 318 -7.61 -18.03 9.96
CA ALA A 318 -6.93 -19.17 10.59
C ALA A 318 -6.78 -18.98 12.12
N ALA A 319 -6.56 -17.73 12.58
CA ALA A 319 -6.55 -17.38 13.99
C ALA A 319 -7.95 -17.47 14.65
N GLY A 320 -8.98 -17.79 13.87
CA GLY A 320 -10.37 -17.92 14.33
C GLY A 320 -11.16 -16.62 14.36
N GLY A 321 -10.60 -15.51 13.86
CA GLY A 321 -11.29 -14.23 13.77
C GLY A 321 -12.50 -14.30 12.84
N ARG A 322 -13.56 -13.55 13.14
CA ARG A 322 -14.78 -13.44 12.34
C ARG A 322 -15.08 -11.98 12.00
N THR A 323 -15.98 -11.34 12.70
CA THR A 323 -16.37 -9.94 12.43
C THR A 323 -16.01 -9.01 13.58
N GLY A 324 -15.88 -9.53 14.79
CA GLY A 324 -15.64 -8.74 16.01
C GLY A 324 -14.30 -8.01 15.98
N TYR A 325 -13.25 -8.65 15.50
CA TYR A 325 -11.92 -8.05 15.48
C TYR A 325 -11.83 -6.80 14.61
N SER A 326 -12.46 -6.81 13.43
CA SER A 326 -12.47 -5.67 12.50
C SER A 326 -13.25 -4.50 13.09
N MET A 327 -14.48 -4.77 13.58
CA MET A 327 -15.31 -3.78 14.26
C MET A 327 -14.60 -3.14 15.45
N ALA A 328 -14.02 -3.98 16.33
CA ALA A 328 -13.31 -3.49 17.52
C ALA A 328 -12.09 -2.65 17.14
N THR A 329 -11.32 -3.06 16.14
CA THR A 329 -10.18 -2.28 15.66
C THR A 329 -10.63 -0.90 15.19
N GLY A 330 -11.66 -0.82 14.33
CA GLY A 330 -12.18 0.47 13.85
C GLY A 330 -12.64 1.37 15.00
N VAL A 331 -13.42 0.84 15.95
CA VAL A 331 -13.94 1.61 17.09
C VAL A 331 -12.82 2.06 18.02
N VAL A 332 -11.92 1.17 18.43
CA VAL A 332 -10.82 1.51 19.36
C VAL A 332 -9.88 2.54 18.74
N ILE A 333 -9.45 2.36 17.48
CA ILE A 333 -8.58 3.31 16.80
C ILE A 333 -9.27 4.68 16.65
N ALA A 334 -10.55 4.70 16.28
CA ALA A 334 -11.31 5.96 16.19
C ALA A 334 -11.38 6.69 17.54
N LEU A 335 -11.64 5.98 18.63
CA LEU A 335 -11.63 6.57 19.97
C LEU A 335 -10.26 7.11 20.34
N LEU A 336 -9.18 6.37 20.07
CA LEU A 336 -7.81 6.85 20.29
C LEU A 336 -7.52 8.13 19.48
N CYS A 337 -8.02 8.21 18.24
CA CYS A 337 -7.91 9.40 17.41
C CYS A 337 -8.70 10.58 17.97
N PHE A 338 -9.95 10.36 18.39
CA PHE A 338 -10.83 11.43 18.86
C PHE A 338 -10.38 12.05 20.18
N PHE A 339 -9.78 11.24 21.05
CA PHE A 339 -9.25 11.71 22.33
C PHE A 339 -7.79 12.17 22.25
N GLY A 340 -7.16 12.21 21.06
CA GLY A 340 -5.77 12.63 20.90
C GLY A 340 -4.76 11.71 21.59
N LEU A 341 -5.14 10.47 21.92
CA LEU A 341 -4.33 9.54 22.73
C LEU A 341 -3.07 9.06 22.01
N PHE A 342 -2.96 9.26 20.70
CA PHE A 342 -1.75 8.91 19.94
C PHE A 342 -0.53 9.73 20.35
N GLY A 343 -0.69 10.98 20.84
CA GLY A 343 0.38 11.75 21.46
C GLY A 343 0.94 11.06 22.70
N LEU A 344 0.05 10.63 23.59
CA LEU A 344 0.43 9.90 24.80
C LEU A 344 1.08 8.55 24.47
N LEU A 345 0.49 7.79 23.54
CA LEU A 345 1.04 6.50 23.11
C LEU A 345 2.42 6.66 22.46
N GLY A 346 2.65 7.73 21.68
CA GLY A 346 3.95 8.07 21.10
C GLY A 346 5.01 8.45 22.13
N ALA A 347 4.60 9.00 23.29
CA ALA A 347 5.48 9.26 24.43
C ALA A 347 5.79 8.01 25.25
N ILE A 348 4.93 6.98 25.20
CA ILE A 348 5.11 5.70 25.91
C ILE A 348 5.92 4.71 25.07
N PHE A 349 5.62 4.59 23.77
CA PHE A 349 6.22 3.61 22.88
C PHE A 349 7.37 4.24 22.08
N PRO A 350 8.63 3.77 22.24
CA PRO A 350 9.73 4.28 21.45
C PRO A 350 9.55 3.90 19.97
N THR A 351 9.83 4.83 19.05
CA THR A 351 9.79 4.58 17.61
C THR A 351 10.61 3.34 17.22
N ALA A 352 11.73 3.11 17.90
CA ALA A 352 12.59 1.93 17.68
C ALA A 352 11.92 0.59 18.00
N ALA A 353 10.85 0.55 18.82
CA ALA A 353 10.06 -0.65 19.07
C ALA A 353 8.97 -0.87 17.98
N ILE A 354 8.62 0.19 17.25
CA ILE A 354 7.55 0.19 16.24
C ILE A 354 8.10 -0.17 14.86
N VAL A 355 9.21 0.44 14.50
CA VAL A 355 9.83 0.40 13.16
C VAL A 355 10.12 -1.02 12.65
N PRO A 356 10.57 -1.99 13.47
CA PRO A 356 10.80 -3.37 13.03
C PRO A 356 9.54 -4.06 12.46
N ILE A 357 8.35 -3.69 12.95
CA ILE A 357 7.08 -4.24 12.46
C ILE A 357 6.84 -3.79 11.00
N LEU A 358 7.14 -2.53 10.69
CA LEU A 358 7.02 -1.99 9.34
C LEU A 358 8.00 -2.66 8.37
N LEU A 359 9.26 -2.82 8.80
CA LEU A 359 10.26 -3.55 7.99
C LEU A 359 9.79 -4.98 7.70
N TYR A 360 9.28 -5.68 8.71
CA TYR A 360 8.75 -7.02 8.54
C TYR A 360 7.60 -7.07 7.51
N ILE A 361 6.64 -6.14 7.60
CA ILE A 361 5.54 -6.03 6.63
C ILE A 361 6.10 -5.83 5.20
N GLY A 362 7.08 -4.94 5.07
CA GLY A 362 7.73 -4.70 3.79
C GLY A 362 8.40 -5.94 3.20
N LEU A 363 9.08 -6.73 4.03
CA LEU A 363 9.70 -7.99 3.61
C LEU A 363 8.66 -9.01 3.15
N LEU A 364 7.54 -9.12 3.86
CA LEU A 364 6.45 -10.04 3.47
C LEU A 364 5.84 -9.67 2.11
N ILE A 365 5.52 -8.40 1.90
CA ILE A 365 4.96 -7.93 0.63
C ILE A 365 5.96 -8.16 -0.51
N GLY A 366 7.25 -7.88 -0.28
CA GLY A 366 8.30 -8.14 -1.25
C GLY A 366 8.43 -9.63 -1.61
N ALA A 367 8.40 -10.52 -0.60
CA ALA A 367 8.46 -11.96 -0.79
C ALA A 367 7.23 -12.51 -1.54
N GLN A 368 6.03 -11.98 -1.23
CA GLN A 368 4.79 -12.41 -1.86
C GLN A 368 4.81 -12.25 -3.38
N ALA A 369 5.48 -11.22 -3.91
CA ALA A 369 5.57 -11.00 -5.34
C ALA A 369 6.24 -12.17 -6.08
N PHE A 370 7.24 -12.80 -5.46
CA PHE A 370 7.92 -13.97 -6.02
C PHE A 370 7.18 -15.28 -5.72
N GLN A 371 6.52 -15.39 -4.57
CA GLN A 371 5.80 -16.59 -4.15
C GLN A 371 4.46 -16.78 -4.90
N ALA A 372 3.79 -15.67 -5.22
CA ALA A 372 2.47 -15.68 -5.85
C ALA A 372 2.52 -15.56 -7.39
N THR A 373 3.72 -15.60 -7.99
CA THR A 373 3.91 -15.56 -9.45
C THR A 373 4.70 -16.76 -9.93
N PRO A 374 4.53 -17.18 -11.19
CA PRO A 374 5.34 -18.25 -11.76
C PRO A 374 6.83 -17.97 -11.63
N ARG A 375 7.64 -18.97 -11.31
CA ARG A 375 9.11 -18.82 -11.20
C ARG A 375 9.74 -18.26 -12.48
N ALA A 376 9.24 -18.65 -13.63
CA ALA A 376 9.67 -18.12 -14.91
C ALA A 376 9.52 -16.58 -15.01
N HIS A 377 8.54 -16.01 -14.33
CA HIS A 377 8.27 -14.57 -14.31
C HIS A 377 9.11 -13.78 -13.30
N ALA A 378 10.07 -14.41 -12.60
CA ALA A 378 10.92 -13.70 -11.62
C ALA A 378 11.63 -12.48 -12.25
N ALA A 379 12.10 -12.58 -13.50
CA ALA A 379 12.69 -11.44 -14.20
C ALA A 379 11.68 -10.31 -14.46
N ALA A 380 10.41 -10.63 -14.68
CA ALA A 380 9.35 -9.64 -14.84
C ALA A 380 9.06 -8.91 -13.53
N VAL A 381 9.07 -9.62 -12.39
CA VAL A 381 8.97 -9.04 -11.05
C VAL A 381 10.13 -8.06 -10.82
N VAL A 382 11.38 -8.47 -11.12
CA VAL A 382 12.55 -7.60 -10.98
C VAL A 382 12.47 -6.38 -11.89
N ALA A 383 12.05 -6.54 -13.16
CA ALA A 383 11.88 -5.41 -14.06
C ALA A 383 10.87 -4.37 -13.54
N ALA A 384 9.79 -4.84 -12.90
CA ALA A 384 8.79 -3.97 -12.27
C ALA A 384 9.29 -3.25 -11.00
N LEU A 385 10.29 -3.82 -10.30
CA LEU A 385 10.92 -3.21 -9.12
C LEU A 385 11.76 -1.96 -9.47
N VAL A 386 12.50 -2.02 -10.59
CA VAL A 386 13.59 -1.08 -10.92
C VAL A 386 13.13 0.39 -10.95
N PRO A 387 12.00 0.77 -11.58
CA PRO A 387 11.54 2.16 -11.56
C PRO A 387 11.27 2.70 -10.15
N ASN A 388 10.75 1.87 -9.24
CA ASN A 388 10.48 2.27 -7.86
C ASN A 388 11.79 2.51 -7.07
N ILE A 389 12.82 1.72 -7.33
CA ILE A 389 14.16 1.93 -6.76
C ILE A 389 14.72 3.26 -7.27
N ALA A 390 14.62 3.52 -8.57
CA ALA A 390 15.08 4.77 -9.18
C ALA A 390 14.37 5.99 -8.57
N GLN A 391 13.03 5.91 -8.38
CA GLN A 391 12.24 6.97 -7.74
C GLN A 391 12.68 7.22 -6.30
N TRP A 392 12.90 6.15 -5.52
CA TRP A 392 13.34 6.27 -4.13
C TRP A 392 14.72 6.91 -4.03
N VAL A 393 15.70 6.46 -4.84
CA VAL A 393 17.07 6.99 -4.85
C VAL A 393 17.07 8.47 -5.23
N THR A 394 16.40 8.84 -6.33
CA THR A 394 16.34 10.24 -6.77
C THR A 394 15.59 11.12 -5.77
N GLY A 395 14.53 10.61 -5.13
CA GLY A 395 13.85 11.32 -4.05
C GLY A 395 14.75 11.58 -2.85
N MET A 396 15.59 10.61 -2.45
CA MET A 396 16.55 10.79 -1.36
C MET A 396 17.64 11.82 -1.73
N MET A 397 18.12 11.81 -2.99
CA MET A 397 19.05 12.81 -3.50
C MET A 397 18.44 14.22 -3.50
N ASP A 398 17.23 14.37 -4.05
CA ASP A 398 16.51 15.64 -4.09
C ASP A 398 16.29 16.21 -2.69
N ASN A 399 15.88 15.36 -1.73
CA ASN A 399 15.69 15.75 -0.34
C ASN A 399 17.01 16.19 0.33
N ALA A 400 18.11 15.47 0.09
CA ALA A 400 19.43 15.81 0.63
C ALA A 400 19.95 17.14 0.07
N LEU A 401 19.84 17.36 -1.25
CA LEU A 401 20.21 18.61 -1.89
C LEU A 401 19.34 19.77 -1.40
N SER A 402 18.05 19.57 -1.27
CA SER A 402 17.12 20.57 -0.74
C SER A 402 17.44 20.94 0.73
N ALA A 403 17.79 19.95 1.55
CA ALA A 403 18.24 20.20 2.93
C ALA A 403 19.56 20.98 2.99
N ALA A 404 20.42 20.83 1.99
CA ALA A 404 21.65 21.60 1.83
C ALA A 404 21.44 22.99 1.19
N GLY A 405 20.18 23.36 0.91
CA GLY A 405 19.84 24.66 0.30
C GLY A 405 20.11 24.76 -1.20
N THR A 406 20.24 23.61 -1.88
CA THR A 406 20.51 23.52 -3.32
C THR A 406 19.54 22.55 -4.01
N SER A 407 19.73 22.35 -5.31
CA SER A 407 18.97 21.38 -6.12
C SER A 407 19.86 20.74 -7.18
N ALA A 408 19.45 19.62 -7.75
CA ALA A 408 20.17 18.97 -8.84
C ALA A 408 20.38 19.90 -10.04
N ALA A 409 19.40 20.78 -10.33
CA ALA A 409 19.51 21.78 -11.39
C ALA A 409 20.58 22.85 -11.08
N GLN A 410 20.74 23.23 -9.81
CA GLN A 410 21.76 24.21 -9.40
C GLN A 410 23.18 23.60 -9.36
N VAL A 411 23.28 22.36 -8.91
CA VAL A 411 24.56 21.61 -8.90
C VAL A 411 25.03 21.31 -10.33
N GLY A 412 24.08 21.05 -11.23
CA GLY A 412 24.33 20.62 -12.60
C GLY A 412 24.44 19.10 -12.75
N THR A 413 23.76 18.57 -13.74
CA THR A 413 23.72 17.12 -13.98
C THR A 413 25.07 16.56 -14.44
N ASP A 414 25.88 17.37 -15.14
CA ASP A 414 27.26 17.01 -15.52
C ASP A 414 28.17 16.85 -14.29
N ALA A 415 28.03 17.74 -13.29
CA ALA A 415 28.79 17.63 -12.05
C ALA A 415 28.38 16.39 -11.24
N LEU A 416 27.08 16.07 -11.20
CA LEU A 416 26.58 14.83 -10.60
C LEU A 416 27.10 13.60 -11.34
N ALA A 417 27.09 13.60 -12.67
CA ALA A 417 27.64 12.52 -13.49
C ALA A 417 29.15 12.36 -13.26
N GLY A 418 29.91 13.47 -13.16
CA GLY A 418 31.33 13.46 -12.80
C GLY A 418 31.60 12.85 -11.42
N ALA A 419 30.65 12.93 -10.49
CA ALA A 419 30.69 12.27 -9.19
C ALA A 419 30.17 10.81 -9.21
N GLY A 420 29.88 10.25 -10.38
CA GLY A 420 29.36 8.89 -10.54
C GLY A 420 27.86 8.73 -10.33
N VAL A 421 27.12 9.84 -10.28
CA VAL A 421 25.66 9.83 -10.06
C VAL A 421 24.92 9.97 -11.39
N VAL A 422 24.29 8.90 -11.87
CA VAL A 422 23.53 8.88 -13.13
C VAL A 422 22.12 9.48 -12.88
N TYR A 423 22.10 10.75 -12.44
CA TYR A 423 20.89 11.41 -11.94
C TYR A 423 19.77 11.48 -12.97
N ASP A 424 20.05 11.97 -14.19
CA ASP A 424 19.02 12.19 -15.23
C ASP A 424 18.35 10.90 -15.67
N GLY A 425 19.16 9.84 -15.85
CA GLY A 425 18.64 8.51 -16.21
C GLY A 425 17.76 7.93 -15.11
N LEU A 426 18.21 8.01 -13.85
CA LEU A 426 17.44 7.54 -12.69
C LEU A 426 16.17 8.38 -12.49
N LYS A 427 16.26 9.70 -12.66
CA LYS A 427 15.10 10.60 -12.56
C LYS A 427 14.05 10.24 -13.60
N THR A 428 14.45 10.13 -14.87
CA THR A 428 13.56 9.74 -15.97
C THR A 428 12.92 8.38 -15.71
N LEU A 429 13.71 7.38 -15.28
CA LEU A 429 13.20 6.03 -14.99
C LEU A 429 12.23 6.02 -13.81
N GLY A 430 12.48 6.84 -12.78
CA GLY A 430 11.69 6.92 -11.56
C GLY A 430 10.42 7.76 -11.66
N GLU A 431 10.31 8.64 -12.66
CA GLU A 431 9.10 9.44 -12.84
C GLU A 431 7.91 8.57 -13.29
N GLY A 432 6.82 8.58 -12.49
CA GLY A 432 5.68 7.70 -12.68
C GLY A 432 6.00 6.21 -12.44
N ALA A 433 6.94 5.92 -11.53
CA ALA A 433 7.54 4.60 -11.29
C ALA A 433 6.55 3.44 -11.21
N ILE A 434 5.37 3.65 -10.63
CA ILE A 434 4.36 2.61 -10.45
C ILE A 434 3.81 2.14 -11.80
N LEU A 435 3.41 3.07 -12.67
CA LEU A 435 2.97 2.72 -14.03
C LEU A 435 4.14 2.24 -14.90
N ALA A 436 5.31 2.88 -14.78
CA ALA A 436 6.51 2.45 -15.50
C ALA A 436 6.90 1.01 -15.12
N GLY A 437 6.85 0.67 -13.83
CA GLY A 437 7.09 -0.69 -13.34
C GLY A 437 6.06 -1.69 -13.87
N LEU A 438 4.76 -1.32 -13.86
CA LEU A 438 3.70 -2.14 -14.42
C LEU A 438 3.93 -2.41 -15.93
N VAL A 439 4.26 -1.38 -16.70
CA VAL A 439 4.51 -1.49 -18.15
C VAL A 439 5.73 -2.36 -18.41
N LEU A 440 6.88 -2.09 -17.77
CA LEU A 440 8.11 -2.84 -17.97
C LEU A 440 7.96 -4.31 -17.52
N GLY A 441 7.36 -4.53 -16.35
CA GLY A 441 7.08 -5.88 -15.86
C GLY A 441 6.16 -6.66 -16.79
N ALA A 442 5.12 -6.00 -17.35
CA ALA A 442 4.22 -6.64 -18.29
C ALA A 442 4.90 -6.99 -19.62
N ILE A 443 5.72 -6.09 -20.16
CA ILE A 443 6.51 -6.35 -21.37
C ILE A 443 7.38 -7.60 -21.15
N VAL A 444 8.14 -7.64 -20.04
CA VAL A 444 9.03 -8.77 -19.74
C VAL A 444 8.26 -10.07 -19.54
N ALA A 445 7.15 -10.05 -18.81
CA ALA A 445 6.31 -11.23 -18.61
C ALA A 445 5.80 -11.80 -19.94
N PHE A 446 5.27 -10.94 -20.81
CA PHE A 446 4.78 -11.38 -22.11
C PHE A 446 5.89 -11.84 -23.07
N ILE A 447 7.10 -11.28 -22.98
CA ILE A 447 8.27 -11.77 -23.72
C ILE A 447 8.66 -13.18 -23.25
N ILE A 448 8.68 -13.41 -21.94
CA ILE A 448 8.95 -14.74 -21.35
C ILE A 448 7.94 -15.77 -21.87
N ASP A 449 6.66 -15.41 -21.93
CA ASP A 449 5.59 -16.26 -22.43
C ASP A 449 5.53 -16.39 -23.96
N LYS A 450 6.46 -15.73 -24.68
CA LYS A 450 6.47 -15.64 -26.15
C LYS A 450 5.18 -15.03 -26.72
N ARG A 451 4.47 -14.23 -25.93
CA ARG A 451 3.23 -13.53 -26.32
C ARG A 451 3.58 -12.14 -26.84
N PHE A 452 4.37 -12.06 -27.90
CA PHE A 452 4.98 -10.83 -28.40
C PHE A 452 3.98 -9.75 -28.82
N TRP A 453 2.78 -10.11 -29.30
CA TRP A 453 1.72 -9.13 -29.57
C TRP A 453 1.29 -8.38 -28.31
N HIS A 454 1.15 -9.06 -27.19
CA HIS A 454 0.81 -8.43 -25.92
C HIS A 454 1.98 -7.55 -25.41
N ALA A 455 3.22 -8.01 -25.56
CA ALA A 455 4.40 -7.20 -25.25
C ALA A 455 4.44 -5.91 -26.09
N ALA A 456 4.14 -6.00 -27.39
CA ALA A 456 4.07 -4.84 -28.28
C ALA A 456 2.95 -3.85 -27.88
N ILE A 457 1.78 -4.35 -27.47
CA ILE A 457 0.68 -3.51 -26.97
C ILE A 457 1.10 -2.77 -25.70
N PHE A 458 1.73 -3.46 -24.74
CA PHE A 458 2.22 -2.80 -23.53
C PHE A 458 3.35 -1.81 -23.79
N ALA A 459 4.25 -2.10 -24.73
CA ALA A 459 5.27 -1.15 -25.17
C ALA A 459 4.63 0.08 -25.85
N GLY A 460 3.64 -0.12 -26.72
CA GLY A 460 2.85 0.97 -27.30
C GLY A 460 2.12 1.80 -26.24
N SER A 461 1.54 1.14 -25.24
CA SER A 461 0.94 1.83 -24.08
C SER A 461 1.98 2.65 -23.31
N GLY A 462 3.19 2.11 -23.11
CA GLY A 462 4.32 2.81 -22.50
C GLY A 462 4.72 4.06 -23.31
N ALA A 463 4.74 3.96 -24.63
CA ALA A 463 4.98 5.11 -25.51
C ALA A 463 3.92 6.21 -25.32
N VAL A 464 2.63 5.83 -25.31
CA VAL A 464 1.52 6.78 -25.10
C VAL A 464 1.61 7.43 -23.71
N LEU A 465 1.80 6.64 -22.67
CA LEU A 465 1.91 7.15 -21.29
C LEU A 465 3.11 8.09 -21.12
N THR A 466 4.25 7.79 -21.77
CA THR A 466 5.43 8.67 -21.79
C THR A 466 5.15 9.95 -22.58
N PHE A 467 4.48 9.84 -23.72
CA PHE A 467 4.15 10.99 -24.58
C PHE A 467 3.25 12.01 -23.87
N VAL A 468 2.29 11.53 -23.05
CA VAL A 468 1.41 12.40 -22.26
C VAL A 468 2.01 12.77 -20.89
N GLY A 469 3.20 12.26 -20.54
CA GLY A 469 3.91 12.62 -19.31
C GLY A 469 3.38 11.95 -18.04
N LEU A 470 2.70 10.83 -18.14
CA LEU A 470 2.28 10.02 -16.97
C LEU A 470 3.40 9.12 -16.44
N ILE A 471 4.38 8.78 -17.27
CA ILE A 471 5.62 8.07 -16.92
C ILE A 471 6.81 8.77 -17.58
N HIS A 472 7.99 8.62 -16.99
CA HIS A 472 9.28 9.13 -17.51
C HIS A 472 9.30 10.64 -17.76
N ALA A 473 8.45 11.40 -17.07
CA ALA A 473 8.38 12.85 -17.13
C ALA A 473 7.87 13.45 -15.81
N ALA A 474 8.37 14.65 -15.49
CA ALA A 474 8.03 15.35 -14.25
C ALA A 474 6.62 15.98 -14.28
N LYS A 475 6.00 16.11 -15.45
CA LYS A 475 4.69 16.78 -15.62
C LYS A 475 3.85 16.09 -16.69
N VAL A 476 2.55 16.11 -16.51
CA VAL A 476 1.58 15.73 -17.53
C VAL A 476 1.53 16.81 -18.60
N GLN A 477 2.03 16.50 -19.79
CA GLN A 477 2.05 17.39 -20.95
C GLN A 477 2.24 16.58 -22.23
N TRP A 478 1.83 17.14 -23.37
CA TRP A 478 2.06 16.52 -24.67
C TRP A 478 3.54 16.53 -25.03
N ASN A 479 4.02 15.43 -25.63
CA ASN A 479 5.42 15.21 -25.99
C ASN A 479 6.39 15.42 -24.82
N ALA A 480 6.03 14.90 -23.65
CA ALA A 480 6.75 15.13 -22.39
C ALA A 480 8.19 14.57 -22.41
N ASN A 481 8.40 13.42 -23.08
CA ASN A 481 9.72 12.82 -23.26
C ASN A 481 9.78 12.07 -24.61
N GLY A 482 10.14 12.79 -25.67
CA GLY A 482 10.18 12.24 -27.04
C GLY A 482 11.20 11.11 -27.22
N GLN A 483 12.37 11.17 -26.54
CA GLN A 483 13.40 10.12 -26.66
C GLN A 483 12.92 8.79 -26.08
N VAL A 484 12.34 8.79 -24.89
CA VAL A 484 11.83 7.57 -24.24
C VAL A 484 10.58 7.07 -24.99
N THR A 485 9.73 7.96 -25.48
CA THR A 485 8.59 7.60 -26.34
C THR A 485 9.06 6.83 -27.58
N LEU A 486 10.07 7.32 -28.30
CA LEU A 486 10.67 6.62 -29.45
C LEU A 486 11.29 5.28 -29.03
N GLY A 487 11.95 5.22 -27.88
CA GLY A 487 12.49 3.97 -27.34
C GLY A 487 11.44 2.89 -27.16
N TYR A 488 10.28 3.24 -26.58
CA TYR A 488 9.14 2.31 -26.45
C TYR A 488 8.53 1.93 -27.80
N LEU A 489 8.44 2.85 -28.76
CA LEU A 489 7.97 2.53 -30.12
C LEU A 489 8.91 1.54 -30.80
N PHE A 490 10.24 1.75 -30.72
CA PHE A 490 11.19 0.78 -31.27
C PHE A 490 11.09 -0.58 -30.59
N LEU A 491 10.92 -0.62 -29.25
CA LEU A 491 10.69 -1.85 -28.53
C LEU A 491 9.41 -2.55 -29.00
N ALA A 492 8.33 -1.80 -29.23
CA ALA A 492 7.09 -2.35 -29.78
C ALA A 492 7.31 -2.93 -31.19
N VAL A 493 8.06 -2.24 -32.07
CA VAL A 493 8.40 -2.74 -33.41
C VAL A 493 9.19 -4.05 -33.33
N VAL A 494 10.20 -4.13 -32.44
CA VAL A 494 10.96 -5.37 -32.23
C VAL A 494 10.03 -6.49 -31.79
N CYS A 495 9.12 -6.25 -30.83
CA CYS A 495 8.15 -7.25 -30.41
C CYS A 495 7.22 -7.69 -31.56
N VAL A 496 6.77 -6.77 -32.43
CA VAL A 496 5.96 -7.09 -33.61
C VAL A 496 6.73 -7.97 -34.58
N LEU A 497 8.00 -7.66 -34.85
CA LEU A 497 8.84 -8.48 -35.75
C LEU A 497 8.96 -9.93 -35.24
N PHE A 498 9.17 -10.10 -33.94
CA PHE A 498 9.18 -11.44 -33.33
C PHE A 498 7.79 -12.09 -33.33
N ALA A 499 6.72 -11.33 -33.16
CA ALA A 499 5.35 -11.86 -33.26
C ALA A 499 5.01 -12.41 -34.65
N LEU A 500 5.57 -11.80 -35.70
CA LEU A 500 5.39 -12.26 -37.08
C LEU A 500 6.06 -13.62 -37.35
N THR A 501 7.06 -14.02 -36.58
CA THR A 501 7.68 -15.36 -36.66
C THR A 501 6.75 -16.46 -36.13
N LYS A 502 5.61 -16.09 -35.53
CA LYS A 502 4.60 -17.00 -34.96
C LYS A 502 5.19 -18.05 -34.01
N PRO A 503 6.00 -17.67 -33.02
CA PRO A 503 6.56 -18.65 -32.08
C PRO A 503 5.43 -19.29 -31.27
N ALA A 504 5.58 -20.58 -30.95
CA ALA A 504 4.65 -21.22 -30.02
C ALA A 504 4.75 -20.55 -28.64
N PRO A 505 3.61 -20.21 -28.01
CA PRO A 505 3.61 -19.71 -26.62
C PRO A 505 4.32 -20.70 -25.70
N ARG A 506 4.88 -20.18 -24.61
CA ARG A 506 5.45 -21.03 -23.56
C ARG A 506 4.34 -21.85 -22.91
N GLU A 507 4.55 -23.12 -22.74
CA GLU A 507 3.65 -23.96 -21.95
C GLU A 507 3.92 -23.71 -20.45
N PRO A 508 2.85 -23.50 -19.65
CA PRO A 508 2.99 -23.37 -18.20
C PRO A 508 3.49 -24.70 -17.59
N ASP A 509 4.35 -24.62 -16.59
CA ASP A 509 4.79 -25.79 -15.84
C ASP A 509 3.72 -26.24 -14.82
N ALA A 510 3.96 -27.40 -14.17
CA ALA A 510 2.99 -27.99 -13.24
C ALA A 510 2.72 -27.10 -12.00
N GLU A 511 3.70 -26.30 -11.55
CA GLU A 511 3.55 -25.36 -10.45
C GLU A 511 2.70 -24.15 -10.89
N GLU A 512 2.95 -23.64 -12.09
CA GLU A 512 2.19 -22.56 -12.71
C GLU A 512 0.74 -22.95 -12.97
N LEU A 513 0.49 -24.18 -13.43
CA LEU A 513 -0.86 -24.70 -13.59
C LEU A 513 -1.63 -24.75 -12.26
N LYS A 514 -0.96 -25.06 -11.14
CA LYS A 514 -1.57 -24.98 -9.81
C LYS A 514 -1.92 -23.54 -9.42
N LEU A 515 -1.01 -22.60 -9.60
CA LEU A 515 -1.27 -21.17 -9.33
C LEU A 515 -2.42 -20.64 -10.18
N LEU A 516 -2.50 -21.04 -11.46
CA LEU A 516 -3.60 -20.69 -12.35
C LEU A 516 -4.92 -21.36 -11.92
N ALA A 517 -4.89 -22.61 -11.48
CA ALA A 517 -6.08 -23.31 -11.00
C ALA A 517 -6.63 -22.67 -9.72
N GLU A 518 -5.78 -22.29 -8.77
CA GLU A 518 -6.15 -21.56 -7.56
C GLU A 518 -6.76 -20.19 -7.91
N GLU A 519 -6.23 -19.52 -8.92
CA GLU A 519 -6.77 -18.26 -9.44
C GLU A 519 -8.14 -18.44 -10.10
N PHE A 520 -8.34 -19.53 -10.86
CA PHE A 520 -9.63 -19.83 -11.49
C PHE A 520 -10.70 -20.26 -10.48
N GLU A 521 -10.36 -21.05 -9.47
CA GLU A 521 -11.29 -21.41 -8.40
C GLU A 521 -11.72 -20.19 -7.56
N GLY A 522 -10.87 -19.16 -7.45
CA GLY A 522 -11.19 -17.87 -6.85
C GLY A 522 -12.10 -16.96 -7.71
N ASN A 523 -12.19 -17.18 -9.01
CA ASN A 523 -12.71 -16.25 -10.02
C ASN A 523 -14.05 -16.69 -10.62
N THR A 524 -15.14 -16.68 -9.86
CA THR A 524 -16.50 -16.95 -10.39
C THR A 524 -17.16 -15.76 -11.10
N PHE A 525 -16.41 -14.74 -11.53
CA PHE A 525 -16.96 -13.53 -12.20
C PHE A 525 -16.54 -13.33 -13.65
N THR A 526 -15.78 -14.25 -14.24
CA THR A 526 -15.57 -14.23 -15.69
C THR A 526 -16.04 -15.56 -16.26
N GLU A 527 -17.00 -15.52 -17.20
CA GLU A 527 -17.21 -16.61 -18.15
C GLU A 527 -15.86 -17.04 -18.69
N ALA A 528 -15.63 -18.35 -18.77
CA ALA A 528 -14.38 -18.91 -19.30
C ALA A 528 -14.03 -18.18 -20.62
N PRO A 529 -12.77 -17.76 -20.82
CA PRO A 529 -12.40 -17.14 -22.09
C PRO A 529 -12.69 -18.13 -23.22
N GLU A 530 -13.43 -17.69 -24.21
CA GLU A 530 -13.58 -18.47 -25.45
C GLU A 530 -12.17 -18.71 -26.03
N GLY A 531 -11.69 -19.94 -25.91
CA GLY A 531 -10.33 -20.36 -26.26
C GLY A 531 -9.52 -20.97 -25.11
N GLY A 532 -10.17 -21.31 -24.01
CA GLY A 532 -9.52 -21.88 -22.82
C GLY A 532 -8.95 -23.28 -23.06
N VAL A 533 -7.74 -23.51 -22.55
CA VAL A 533 -7.10 -24.83 -22.41
C VAL A 533 -8.06 -25.74 -21.62
N PRO A 534 -8.32 -26.98 -22.06
CA PRO A 534 -9.21 -27.89 -21.34
C PRO A 534 -8.65 -28.20 -19.96
N VAL A 535 -9.41 -27.93 -18.92
CA VAL A 535 -9.11 -28.40 -17.56
C VAL A 535 -9.27 -29.91 -17.56
N PRO A 536 -8.26 -30.73 -17.16
CA PRO A 536 -8.43 -32.16 -17.06
C PRO A 536 -9.49 -32.49 -16.02
N ALA A 537 -10.49 -33.27 -16.43
CA ALA A 537 -11.51 -33.78 -15.54
C ALA A 537 -10.85 -34.57 -14.39
N LYS A 538 -11.35 -34.36 -13.18
CA LYS A 538 -10.93 -35.11 -11.99
C LYS A 538 -11.01 -36.62 -12.28
N ALA A 539 -9.87 -37.32 -12.14
CA ALA A 539 -9.84 -38.75 -11.93
C ALA A 539 -9.97 -39.09 -10.45
#